data_ee2bc3e91fcd23e994534d59f8154f74
#
_entry.id   ee2bc3e91fcd23e994534d59f8154f74
#
_cell.length_a   1.000
_cell.length_b   1.000
_cell.length_c   1.000
_cell.angle_alpha   90.00
_cell.angle_beta   90.00
_cell.angle_gamma   90.00
#
_symmetry.space_group_name_H-M   'P 1'
#
loop_
_entity.id
_entity.type
_entity.pdbx_description
1 polymer ?
#
loop_
_entity_poly.entity_id
_entity_poly.type
_entity_poly.pdbx_seq_one_letter_code
_entity_poly.pdbx_strand_id
1 'polypeptide(L)'
;KSVGLPELAGTKTELDGKEETSAEFKEFLRKKVFMNPIIWILAISDFFVYIVRFAILDWGPTFLQESRGLSSEMAGWTVAIFEVMGVCGMLTAGVISDKLFKGRSQRTCVFCMAGVLLFISLFVMLPETTNPTLLLAFLAISGFFIYGPQALIGVIASNQATKKAASTANGVVGFVSYISVAVSGVGFGFISDHFGWQWVFITMIVIAVLGL
;
A
#
# COMPACT_ATOMS: atom_id res chain seq x y z
N LYS A 1 36.03 -22.13 12.35
CA LYS A 1 36.59 -20.75 12.35
C LYS A 1 35.40 -19.81 12.32
N SER A 2 35.01 -19.27 13.50
CA SER A 2 33.98 -18.24 13.63
C SER A 2 34.47 -16.97 12.95
N VAL A 3 33.71 -16.49 11.98
CA VAL A 3 33.90 -15.15 11.41
C VAL A 3 33.56 -14.19 12.55
N GLY A 4 34.55 -13.42 13.03
CA GLY A 4 34.40 -12.49 14.16
C GLY A 4 33.53 -11.28 13.80
N LEU A 5 32.23 -11.51 13.65
CA LEU A 5 31.24 -10.46 13.65
C LEU A 5 30.93 -10.11 15.11
N PRO A 6 30.91 -8.82 15.50
CA PRO A 6 30.48 -8.44 16.83
C PRO A 6 29.07 -8.96 17.06
N GLU A 7 28.86 -9.71 18.14
CA GLU A 7 27.53 -10.10 18.59
C GLU A 7 26.73 -8.81 18.78
N LEU A 8 25.59 -8.70 18.08
CA LEU A 8 24.68 -7.57 18.25
C LEU A 8 24.25 -7.53 19.72
N ALA A 9 24.76 -6.53 20.43
CA ALA A 9 24.40 -6.28 21.81
C ALA A 9 22.88 -6.08 21.89
N GLY A 10 22.17 -7.06 22.37
CA GLY A 10 20.70 -7.05 22.49
C GLY A 10 20.04 -8.42 22.33
N THR A 11 20.75 -9.42 21.81
CA THR A 11 20.14 -10.75 21.57
C THR A 11 20.18 -11.66 22.80
N LYS A 12 21.01 -11.39 23.77
CA LYS A 12 21.16 -12.25 24.99
C LYS A 12 20.25 -11.87 26.16
N THR A 13 19.70 -10.67 26.22
CA THR A 13 18.98 -10.21 27.41
C THR A 13 17.49 -10.56 27.44
N GLU A 14 16.90 -11.00 26.32
CA GLU A 14 15.48 -11.38 26.26
C GLU A 14 15.23 -12.88 26.11
N LEU A 15 16.28 -13.70 25.99
CA LEU A 15 16.15 -15.18 25.88
C LEU A 15 16.35 -15.88 27.24
N ASP A 16 16.71 -15.17 28.28
CA ASP A 16 17.02 -15.73 29.62
C ASP A 16 15.83 -15.56 30.59
N GLY A 17 14.66 -16.03 30.18
CA GLY A 17 13.54 -15.99 31.11
C GLY A 17 12.35 -16.80 30.65
N LYS A 18 12.26 -18.02 31.18
CA LYS A 18 11.12 -18.93 31.12
C LYS A 18 10.68 -19.28 29.67
N GLU A 19 10.68 -20.57 29.36
CA GLU A 19 9.91 -21.13 28.27
C GLU A 19 8.46 -20.62 28.40
N GLU A 20 8.12 -19.55 27.65
CA GLU A 20 6.75 -19.07 27.59
C GLU A 20 5.88 -20.25 27.14
N THR A 21 4.95 -20.65 27.95
CA THR A 21 4.02 -21.71 27.60
C THR A 21 3.27 -21.30 26.33
N SER A 22 3.06 -22.22 25.40
CA SER A 22 2.32 -21.94 24.16
C SER A 22 0.99 -21.21 24.39
N ALA A 23 0.37 -21.41 25.53
CA ALA A 23 -0.86 -20.73 25.95
C ALA A 23 -0.64 -19.25 26.30
N GLU A 24 0.44 -18.91 27.01
CA GLU A 24 0.77 -17.52 27.37
C GLU A 24 1.11 -16.70 26.12
N PHE A 25 1.84 -17.28 25.18
CA PHE A 25 2.15 -16.65 23.91
C PHE A 25 0.88 -16.39 23.05
N LYS A 26 -0.06 -17.35 23.00
CA LYS A 26 -1.35 -17.16 22.33
C LYS A 26 -2.18 -16.04 22.96
N GLU A 27 -2.21 -15.96 24.29
CA GLU A 27 -2.93 -14.89 24.98
C GLU A 27 -2.27 -13.53 24.73
N PHE A 28 -0.94 -13.47 24.70
CA PHE A 28 -0.18 -12.28 24.35
C PHE A 28 -0.52 -11.79 22.93
N LEU A 29 -0.50 -12.70 21.94
CA LEU A 29 -0.88 -12.37 20.55
C LEU A 29 -2.33 -11.90 20.47
N ARG A 30 -3.24 -12.56 21.18
CA ARG A 30 -4.65 -12.16 21.22
C ARG A 30 -4.80 -10.73 21.70
N LYS A 31 -4.15 -10.36 22.80
CA LYS A 31 -4.24 -9.01 23.38
C LYS A 31 -3.53 -7.96 22.55
N LYS A 32 -2.32 -8.26 22.05
CA LYS A 32 -1.48 -7.27 21.37
C LYS A 32 -1.78 -7.08 19.89
N VAL A 33 -2.38 -8.08 19.24
CA VAL A 33 -2.70 -8.03 17.80
C VAL A 33 -4.21 -8.07 17.58
N PHE A 34 -4.86 -9.19 17.91
CA PHE A 34 -6.26 -9.41 17.54
C PHE A 34 -7.25 -8.51 18.28
N MET A 35 -6.98 -8.12 19.52
CA MET A 35 -7.83 -7.20 20.30
C MET A 35 -7.31 -5.76 20.27
N ASN A 36 -6.26 -5.48 19.51
CA ASN A 36 -5.72 -4.12 19.40
C ASN A 36 -6.45 -3.36 18.29
N PRO A 37 -7.27 -2.34 18.61
CA PRO A 37 -8.04 -1.61 17.60
C PRO A 37 -7.15 -0.88 16.59
N ILE A 38 -5.93 -0.48 16.99
CA ILE A 38 -5.00 0.21 16.10
C ILE A 38 -4.58 -0.72 14.95
N ILE A 39 -4.33 -2.02 15.23
CA ILE A 39 -3.98 -2.99 14.18
C ILE A 39 -5.12 -3.13 13.16
N TRP A 40 -6.37 -3.15 13.62
CA TRP A 40 -7.53 -3.21 12.73
C TRP A 40 -7.75 -1.94 11.92
N ILE A 41 -7.53 -0.77 12.51
CA ILE A 41 -7.57 0.50 11.77
C ILE A 41 -6.49 0.52 10.68
N LEU A 42 -5.27 0.08 11.00
CA LEU A 42 -4.19 -0.04 10.02
C LEU A 42 -4.53 -1.05 8.91
N ALA A 43 -5.11 -2.19 9.27
CA ALA A 43 -5.53 -3.20 8.30
C ALA A 43 -6.62 -2.69 7.34
N ILE A 44 -7.60 -1.94 7.87
CA ILE A 44 -8.66 -1.32 7.06
C ILE A 44 -8.09 -0.20 6.18
N SER A 45 -7.21 0.64 6.72
CA SER A 45 -6.54 1.68 5.91
C SER A 45 -5.73 1.06 4.77
N ASP A 46 -4.96 0.02 5.07
CA ASP A 46 -4.17 -0.69 4.06
C ASP A 46 -5.04 -1.43 3.02
N PHE A 47 -6.19 -1.94 3.43
CA PHE A 47 -7.21 -2.50 2.52
C PHE A 47 -7.62 -1.47 1.44
N PHE A 48 -7.89 -0.24 1.82
CA PHE A 48 -8.26 0.81 0.86
C PHE A 48 -7.07 1.23 -0.02
N VAL A 49 -5.86 1.31 0.53
CA VAL A 49 -4.64 1.57 -0.24
C VAL A 49 -4.44 0.50 -1.31
N TYR A 50 -4.62 -0.77 -0.95
CA TYR A 50 -4.47 -1.90 -1.87
C TYR A 50 -5.55 -1.91 -2.96
N ILE A 51 -6.82 -1.57 -2.64
CA ILE A 51 -7.87 -1.44 -3.67
C ILE A 51 -7.44 -0.44 -4.74
N VAL A 52 -6.99 0.76 -4.34
CA VAL A 52 -6.58 1.80 -5.29
C VAL A 52 -5.37 1.35 -6.12
N ARG A 53 -4.37 0.74 -5.47
CA ARG A 53 -3.19 0.22 -6.16
C ARG A 53 -3.55 -0.81 -7.21
N PHE A 54 -4.31 -1.84 -6.82
CA PHE A 54 -4.66 -2.94 -7.72
C PHE A 54 -5.68 -2.51 -8.78
N ALA A 55 -6.54 -1.54 -8.51
CA ALA A 55 -7.38 -0.93 -9.54
C ALA A 55 -6.54 -0.34 -10.67
N ILE A 56 -5.44 0.36 -10.35
CA ILE A 56 -4.55 0.92 -11.37
C ILE A 56 -3.77 -0.17 -12.08
N LEU A 57 -3.26 -1.19 -11.36
CA LEU A 57 -2.47 -2.27 -11.93
C LEU A 57 -3.26 -3.17 -12.86
N ASP A 58 -4.44 -3.60 -12.44
CA ASP A 58 -5.24 -4.59 -13.15
C ASP A 58 -6.07 -3.93 -14.27
N TRP A 59 -6.65 -2.76 -13.98
CA TRP A 59 -7.59 -2.11 -14.88
C TRP A 59 -7.02 -0.92 -15.65
N GLY A 60 -5.87 -0.36 -15.21
CA GLY A 60 -5.21 0.74 -15.91
C GLY A 60 -4.85 0.41 -17.35
N PRO A 61 -4.20 -0.72 -17.67
CA PRO A 61 -3.92 -1.11 -19.05
C PRO A 61 -5.17 -1.26 -19.90
N THR A 62 -6.21 -1.90 -19.38
CA THR A 62 -7.49 -2.09 -20.09
C THR A 62 -8.15 -0.75 -20.39
N PHE A 63 -8.21 0.14 -19.39
CA PHE A 63 -8.72 1.51 -19.60
C PHE A 63 -7.95 2.26 -20.69
N LEU A 64 -6.62 2.19 -20.68
CA LEU A 64 -5.81 2.89 -21.68
C LEU A 64 -6.01 2.34 -23.09
N GLN A 65 -6.25 1.03 -23.24
CA GLN A 65 -6.56 0.43 -24.52
C GLN A 65 -7.97 0.80 -25.01
N GLU A 66 -8.98 0.61 -24.16
CA GLU A 66 -10.38 0.80 -24.54
C GLU A 66 -10.79 2.28 -24.68
N SER A 67 -10.36 3.11 -23.74
CA SER A 67 -10.81 4.51 -23.68
C SER A 67 -9.84 5.50 -24.31
N ARG A 68 -8.57 5.14 -24.43
CA ARG A 68 -7.53 6.03 -24.98
C ARG A 68 -6.90 5.51 -26.27
N GLY A 69 -7.31 4.32 -26.75
CA GLY A 69 -6.84 3.72 -27.99
C GLY A 69 -5.35 3.39 -28.02
N LEU A 70 -4.71 3.20 -26.85
CA LEU A 70 -3.31 2.82 -26.77
C LEU A 70 -3.10 1.37 -27.21
N SER A 71 -1.94 1.10 -27.83
CA SER A 71 -1.55 -0.28 -28.12
C SER A 71 -1.34 -1.11 -26.84
N SER A 72 -1.55 -2.41 -26.93
CA SER A 72 -1.33 -3.34 -25.79
C SER A 72 0.10 -3.23 -25.24
N GLU A 73 1.10 -2.99 -26.10
CA GLU A 73 2.47 -2.79 -25.69
C GLU A 73 2.62 -1.51 -24.85
N MET A 74 2.07 -0.39 -25.29
CA MET A 74 2.14 0.88 -24.56
C MET A 74 1.38 0.79 -23.23
N ALA A 75 0.22 0.14 -23.21
CA ALA A 75 -0.54 -0.11 -22.00
C ALA A 75 0.23 -1.03 -21.01
N GLY A 76 0.97 -2.02 -21.51
CA GLY A 76 1.84 -2.86 -20.69
C GLY A 76 2.99 -2.09 -20.04
N TRP A 77 3.59 -1.13 -20.74
CA TRP A 77 4.61 -0.25 -20.18
C TRP A 77 4.10 0.57 -18.98
N THR A 78 2.80 0.83 -18.91
CA THR A 78 2.16 1.52 -17.78
C THR A 78 2.41 0.77 -16.47
N VAL A 79 2.21 -0.55 -16.48
CA VAL A 79 2.44 -1.39 -15.30
C VAL A 79 3.90 -1.34 -14.86
N ALA A 80 4.81 -1.52 -15.81
CA ALA A 80 6.25 -1.51 -15.51
C ALA A 80 6.70 -0.17 -14.92
N ILE A 81 6.28 0.94 -15.51
CA ILE A 81 6.63 2.29 -15.03
C ILE A 81 6.00 2.56 -13.66
N PHE A 82 4.73 2.18 -13.46
CA PHE A 82 4.04 2.31 -12.18
C PHE A 82 4.77 1.56 -11.06
N GLU A 83 5.19 0.30 -11.30
CA GLU A 83 5.91 -0.53 -10.33
C GLU A 83 7.31 0.04 -10.02
N VAL A 84 8.08 0.42 -11.03
CA VAL A 84 9.42 1.01 -10.84
C VAL A 84 9.34 2.31 -10.06
N MET A 85 8.42 3.20 -10.42
CA MET A 85 8.20 4.45 -9.69
C MET A 85 7.66 4.19 -8.28
N GLY A 86 6.88 3.14 -8.09
CA GLY A 86 6.43 2.67 -6.78
C GLY A 86 7.58 2.29 -5.86
N VAL A 87 8.56 1.53 -6.35
CA VAL A 87 9.77 1.20 -5.58
C VAL A 87 10.53 2.47 -5.17
N CYS A 88 10.71 3.41 -6.09
CA CYS A 88 11.34 4.71 -5.78
C CYS A 88 10.53 5.48 -4.72
N GLY A 89 9.21 5.45 -4.82
CA GLY A 89 8.29 6.08 -3.89
C GLY A 89 8.36 5.49 -2.48
N MET A 90 8.42 4.16 -2.39
CA MET A 90 8.56 3.44 -1.12
C MET A 90 9.85 3.84 -0.38
N LEU A 91 10.98 3.86 -1.09
CA LEU A 91 12.27 4.26 -0.52
C LEU A 91 12.24 5.73 -0.08
N THR A 92 11.70 6.60 -0.93
CA THR A 92 11.58 8.03 -0.64
C THR A 92 10.64 8.30 0.53
N ALA A 93 9.52 7.58 0.64
CA ALA A 93 8.58 7.72 1.75
C ALA A 93 9.24 7.38 3.10
N GLY A 94 10.13 6.37 3.15
CA GLY A 94 10.93 6.08 4.34
C GLY A 94 11.81 7.28 4.73
N VAL A 95 12.56 7.83 3.78
CA VAL A 95 13.41 9.01 4.01
C VAL A 95 12.60 10.24 4.43
N ILE A 96 11.44 10.48 3.80
CA ILE A 96 10.52 11.57 4.16
C ILE A 96 9.99 11.36 5.58
N SER A 97 9.60 10.14 5.94
CA SER A 97 9.14 9.81 7.29
C SER A 97 10.18 10.18 8.34
N ASP A 98 11.43 9.80 8.11
CA ASP A 98 12.50 9.98 9.09
C ASP A 98 12.99 11.44 9.16
N LYS A 99 13.27 12.06 8.01
CA LYS A 99 13.86 13.41 7.95
C LYS A 99 12.85 14.53 8.08
N LEU A 100 11.72 14.45 7.36
CA LEU A 100 10.73 15.54 7.32
C LEU A 100 9.74 15.43 8.48
N PHE A 101 9.23 14.25 8.75
CA PHE A 101 8.22 14.02 9.78
C PHE A 101 8.76 13.43 11.09
N LYS A 102 10.11 13.39 11.25
CA LYS A 102 10.79 12.97 12.49
C LYS A 102 10.32 11.59 12.98
N GLY A 103 10.22 10.63 12.07
CA GLY A 103 9.77 9.25 12.35
C GLY A 103 8.25 9.08 12.49
N ARG A 104 7.45 10.12 12.21
CA ARG A 104 5.97 10.03 12.28
C ARG A 104 5.40 9.48 10.97
N SER A 105 5.53 8.18 10.77
CA SER A 105 5.14 7.47 9.54
C SER A 105 3.68 7.70 9.15
N GLN A 106 2.76 7.88 10.12
CA GLN A 106 1.35 8.19 9.85
C GLN A 106 1.17 9.47 9.03
N ARG A 107 1.95 10.53 9.34
CA ARG A 107 1.88 11.79 8.58
C ARG A 107 2.38 11.63 7.14
N THR A 108 3.39 10.78 6.96
CA THR A 108 3.89 10.44 5.63
C THR A 108 2.83 9.66 4.83
N CYS A 109 2.10 8.74 5.45
CA CYS A 109 0.99 8.03 4.80
C CYS A 109 -0.08 9.01 4.30
N VAL A 110 -0.54 9.94 5.17
CA VAL A 110 -1.52 10.97 4.80
C VAL A 110 -1.00 11.85 3.65
N PHE A 111 0.26 12.30 3.73
CA PHE A 111 0.88 13.09 2.66
C PHE A 111 0.92 12.33 1.33
N CYS A 112 1.32 11.07 1.35
CA CYS A 112 1.38 10.22 0.16
C CYS A 112 -0.03 9.96 -0.41
N MET A 113 -1.02 9.66 0.43
CA MET A 113 -2.40 9.43 -0.02
C MET A 113 -3.03 10.71 -0.60
N ALA A 114 -2.73 11.87 -0.04
CA ALA A 114 -3.14 13.15 -0.64
C ALA A 114 -2.51 13.34 -2.04
N GLY A 115 -1.25 12.93 -2.21
CA GLY A 115 -0.58 12.90 -3.52
C GLY A 115 -1.28 11.96 -4.51
N VAL A 116 -1.64 10.75 -4.07
CA VAL A 116 -2.41 9.79 -4.89
C VAL A 116 -3.73 10.39 -5.35
N LEU A 117 -4.51 10.97 -4.42
CA LEU A 117 -5.78 11.63 -4.72
C LEU A 117 -5.62 12.75 -5.74
N LEU A 118 -4.63 13.59 -5.56
CA LEU A 118 -4.35 14.69 -6.48
C LEU A 118 -4.06 14.17 -7.89
N PHE A 119 -3.12 13.24 -8.03
CA PHE A 119 -2.67 12.79 -9.35
C PHE A 119 -3.70 11.90 -10.06
N ILE A 120 -4.47 11.08 -9.35
CA ILE A 120 -5.60 10.34 -9.94
C ILE A 120 -6.69 11.32 -10.38
N SER A 121 -7.04 12.32 -9.56
CA SER A 121 -8.04 13.32 -9.92
C SER A 121 -7.64 14.12 -11.16
N LEU A 122 -6.38 14.54 -11.23
CA LEU A 122 -5.84 15.22 -12.40
C LEU A 122 -5.83 14.31 -13.64
N PHE A 123 -5.45 13.04 -13.47
CA PHE A 123 -5.47 12.06 -14.57
C PHE A 123 -6.86 11.91 -15.18
N VAL A 124 -7.89 11.83 -14.35
CA VAL A 124 -9.29 11.72 -14.81
C VAL A 124 -9.76 12.96 -15.58
N MET A 125 -9.24 14.13 -15.20
CA MET A 125 -9.59 15.39 -15.86
C MET A 125 -8.87 15.61 -17.20
N LEU A 126 -7.90 14.76 -17.57
CA LEU A 126 -7.15 14.91 -18.81
C LEU A 126 -8.05 14.63 -20.04
N PRO A 127 -8.01 15.50 -21.07
CA PRO A 127 -8.74 15.29 -22.32
C PRO A 127 -8.39 13.95 -23.00
N GLU A 128 -9.30 13.41 -23.78
CA GLU A 128 -9.05 12.15 -24.52
C GLU A 128 -7.89 12.26 -25.51
N THR A 129 -7.66 13.46 -26.04
CA THR A 129 -6.56 13.77 -26.98
C THR A 129 -5.19 13.92 -26.31
N THR A 130 -5.09 13.66 -25.00
CA THR A 130 -3.85 13.84 -24.25
C THR A 130 -2.75 12.91 -24.75
N ASN A 131 -1.54 13.44 -24.86
CA ASN A 131 -0.37 12.64 -25.28
C ASN A 131 -0.17 11.42 -24.35
N PRO A 132 0.01 10.21 -24.91
CA PRO A 132 0.24 8.98 -24.15
C PRO A 132 1.36 9.10 -23.09
N THR A 133 2.43 9.80 -23.42
CA THR A 133 3.55 10.01 -22.47
C THR A 133 3.11 10.76 -21.21
N LEU A 134 2.20 11.73 -21.35
CA LEU A 134 1.68 12.47 -20.19
C LEU A 134 0.77 11.59 -19.34
N LEU A 135 -0.05 10.74 -19.95
CA LEU A 135 -0.87 9.74 -19.23
C LEU A 135 0.02 8.80 -18.40
N LEU A 136 1.09 8.28 -19.02
CA LEU A 136 2.05 7.43 -18.33
C LEU A 136 2.74 8.16 -17.17
N ALA A 137 3.07 9.45 -17.34
CA ALA A 137 3.69 10.24 -16.28
C ALA A 137 2.76 10.41 -15.06
N PHE A 138 1.47 10.68 -15.26
CA PHE A 138 0.52 10.78 -14.16
C PHE A 138 0.33 9.46 -13.40
N LEU A 139 0.27 8.34 -14.13
CA LEU A 139 0.20 7.02 -13.52
C LEU A 139 1.50 6.66 -12.78
N ALA A 140 2.66 6.99 -13.35
CA ALA A 140 3.95 6.81 -12.70
C ALA A 140 4.05 7.57 -11.37
N ILE A 141 3.61 8.83 -11.35
CA ILE A 141 3.59 9.65 -10.13
C ILE A 141 2.57 9.10 -9.12
N SER A 142 1.41 8.62 -9.57
CA SER A 142 0.45 7.94 -8.69
C SER A 142 1.07 6.68 -8.06
N GLY A 143 1.82 5.88 -8.83
CA GLY A 143 2.60 4.75 -8.34
C GLY A 143 3.62 5.16 -7.28
N PHE A 144 4.37 6.22 -7.54
CA PHE A 144 5.34 6.76 -6.57
C PHE A 144 4.69 7.07 -5.21
N PHE A 145 3.50 7.65 -5.20
CA PHE A 145 2.83 8.01 -3.97
C PHE A 145 2.13 6.83 -3.28
N ILE A 146 1.53 5.88 -4.01
CA ILE A 146 0.73 4.80 -3.41
C ILE A 146 1.57 3.77 -2.64
N TYR A 147 2.82 3.55 -3.05
CA TYR A 147 3.72 2.59 -2.40
C TYR A 147 4.27 3.06 -1.05
N GLY A 148 4.25 4.38 -0.80
CA GLY A 148 4.65 4.96 0.49
C GLY A 148 3.79 4.45 1.65
N PRO A 149 2.46 4.67 1.63
CA PRO A 149 1.55 4.16 2.65
C PRO A 149 1.64 2.64 2.81
N GLN A 150 1.66 1.89 1.73
CA GLN A 150 1.76 0.43 1.76
C GLN A 150 2.96 -0.07 2.58
N ALA A 151 4.14 0.51 2.36
CA ALA A 151 5.33 0.12 3.11
C ALA A 151 5.28 0.59 4.57
N LEU A 152 4.85 1.83 4.79
CA LEU A 152 4.88 2.44 6.12
C LEU A 152 3.81 1.88 7.06
N ILE A 153 2.65 1.46 6.57
CA ILE A 153 1.60 0.83 7.39
C ILE A 153 2.13 -0.45 8.03
N GLY A 154 2.89 -1.27 7.29
CA GLY A 154 3.55 -2.46 7.83
C GLY A 154 4.55 -2.12 8.94
N VAL A 155 5.33 -1.05 8.79
CA VAL A 155 6.26 -0.56 9.82
C VAL A 155 5.48 -0.08 11.05
N ILE A 156 4.40 0.67 10.87
CA ILE A 156 3.55 1.15 11.97
C ILE A 156 2.94 -0.04 12.73
N ALA A 157 2.40 -1.03 12.02
CA ALA A 157 1.82 -2.23 12.61
C ALA A 157 2.84 -3.02 13.44
N SER A 158 4.06 -3.19 12.91
CA SER A 158 5.16 -3.84 13.62
C SER A 158 5.52 -3.11 14.92
N ASN A 159 5.60 -1.78 14.87
CA ASN A 159 5.93 -0.96 16.04
C ASN A 159 4.81 -0.99 17.10
N GLN A 160 3.55 -1.08 16.70
CA GLN A 160 2.41 -1.18 17.62
C GLN A 160 2.32 -2.53 18.32
N ALA A 161 2.72 -3.60 17.66
CA ALA A 161 2.55 -4.96 18.15
C ALA A 161 3.68 -5.46 19.07
N THR A 162 4.77 -4.71 19.22
CA THR A 162 6.03 -5.13 19.84
C THR A 162 6.84 -6.13 18.99
N LYS A 163 8.14 -6.25 19.27
CA LYS A 163 9.05 -7.13 18.48
C LYS A 163 8.56 -8.58 18.38
N LYS A 164 8.00 -9.14 19.48
CA LYS A 164 7.54 -10.54 19.53
C LYS A 164 6.29 -10.79 18.65
N ALA A 165 5.44 -9.80 18.46
CA ALA A 165 4.19 -9.94 17.72
C ALA A 165 4.19 -9.23 16.35
N ALA A 166 5.29 -8.60 15.96
CA ALA A 166 5.41 -7.81 14.74
C ALA A 166 5.05 -8.60 13.47
N SER A 167 5.54 -9.83 13.35
CA SER A 167 5.23 -10.70 12.20
C SER A 167 3.73 -11.04 12.13
N THR A 168 3.11 -11.35 13.28
CA THR A 168 1.68 -11.66 13.34
C THR A 168 0.83 -10.43 13.01
N ALA A 169 1.22 -9.25 13.49
CA ALA A 169 0.54 -8.01 13.16
C ALA A 169 0.59 -7.70 11.66
N ASN A 170 1.77 -7.81 11.06
CA ASN A 170 1.92 -7.67 9.60
C ASN A 170 1.14 -8.74 8.83
N GLY A 171 1.09 -9.97 9.33
CA GLY A 171 0.29 -11.04 8.75
C GLY A 171 -1.21 -10.71 8.74
N VAL A 172 -1.74 -10.15 9.83
CA VAL A 172 -3.16 -9.73 9.92
C VAL A 172 -3.43 -8.57 8.98
N VAL A 173 -2.60 -7.53 8.98
CA VAL A 173 -2.74 -6.39 8.07
C VAL A 173 -2.68 -6.87 6.63
N GLY A 174 -1.66 -7.64 6.25
CA GLY A 174 -1.50 -8.16 4.90
C GLY A 174 -2.66 -9.07 4.47
N PHE A 175 -3.17 -9.94 5.35
CA PHE A 175 -4.32 -10.78 5.04
C PHE A 175 -5.55 -9.95 4.66
N VAL A 176 -5.88 -8.93 5.46
CA VAL A 176 -7.00 -8.03 5.17
C VAL A 176 -6.77 -7.25 3.88
N SER A 177 -5.54 -6.77 3.66
CA SER A 177 -5.17 -6.03 2.45
C SER A 177 -5.29 -6.90 1.19
N TYR A 178 -4.88 -8.16 1.23
CA TYR A 178 -5.02 -9.05 0.07
C TYR A 178 -6.48 -9.44 -0.26
N ILE A 179 -7.40 -9.39 0.70
CA ILE A 179 -8.84 -9.51 0.40
C ILE A 179 -9.28 -8.40 -0.56
N SER A 180 -8.70 -7.20 -0.42
CA SER A 180 -9.02 -6.07 -1.28
C SER A 180 -8.67 -6.29 -2.76
N VAL A 181 -7.68 -7.13 -3.05
CA VAL A 181 -7.29 -7.47 -4.45
C VAL A 181 -8.45 -8.16 -5.16
N ALA A 182 -9.07 -9.15 -4.50
CA ALA A 182 -10.24 -9.83 -5.06
C ALA A 182 -11.43 -8.88 -5.22
N VAL A 183 -11.65 -8.00 -4.24
CA VAL A 183 -12.72 -6.99 -4.29
C VAL A 183 -12.45 -5.98 -5.42
N SER A 184 -11.21 -5.55 -5.59
CA SER A 184 -10.79 -4.63 -6.67
C SER A 184 -11.01 -5.28 -8.03
N GLY A 185 -10.49 -6.50 -8.25
CA GLY A 185 -10.59 -7.17 -9.54
C GLY A 185 -12.03 -7.37 -10.00
N VAL A 186 -12.87 -7.97 -9.16
CA VAL A 186 -14.28 -8.24 -9.49
C VAL A 186 -15.11 -6.95 -9.48
N GLY A 187 -14.90 -6.09 -8.49
CA GLY A 187 -15.71 -4.88 -8.29
C GLY A 187 -15.53 -3.87 -9.42
N PHE A 188 -14.30 -3.55 -9.78
CA PHE A 188 -14.04 -2.59 -10.87
C PHE A 188 -14.37 -3.16 -12.24
N GLY A 189 -14.22 -4.49 -12.46
CA GLY A 189 -14.72 -5.14 -13.66
C GLY A 189 -16.22 -4.98 -13.82
N PHE A 190 -16.97 -5.29 -12.78
CA PHE A 190 -18.42 -5.12 -12.79
C PHE A 190 -18.83 -3.65 -13.04
N ILE A 191 -18.13 -2.69 -12.41
CA ILE A 191 -18.43 -1.26 -12.59
C ILE A 191 -18.08 -0.82 -14.02
N SER A 192 -16.95 -1.24 -14.59
CA SER A 192 -16.57 -0.87 -15.95
C SER A 192 -17.56 -1.39 -16.98
N ASP A 193 -18.01 -2.64 -16.84
CA ASP A 193 -18.91 -3.31 -17.78
C ASP A 193 -20.34 -2.73 -17.77
N HIS A 194 -20.83 -2.32 -16.59
CA HIS A 194 -22.24 -1.88 -16.45
C HIS A 194 -22.40 -0.36 -16.40
N PHE A 195 -21.42 0.36 -15.88
CA PHE A 195 -21.51 1.81 -15.63
C PHE A 195 -20.45 2.62 -16.39
N GLY A 196 -19.44 1.94 -16.92
CA GLY A 196 -18.36 2.58 -17.67
C GLY A 196 -17.22 3.14 -16.80
N TRP A 197 -16.14 3.53 -17.47
CA TRP A 197 -14.87 3.93 -16.85
C TRP A 197 -14.97 5.16 -15.94
N GLN A 198 -15.89 6.07 -16.21
CA GLN A 198 -16.09 7.26 -15.37
C GLN A 198 -16.44 6.86 -13.92
N TRP A 199 -17.31 5.87 -13.74
CA TRP A 199 -17.70 5.38 -12.42
C TRP A 199 -16.59 4.60 -11.73
N VAL A 200 -15.73 3.91 -12.48
CA VAL A 200 -14.52 3.27 -11.95
C VAL A 200 -13.63 4.30 -11.24
N PHE A 201 -13.34 5.42 -11.91
CA PHE A 201 -12.50 6.47 -11.33
C PHE A 201 -13.16 7.19 -10.16
N ILE A 202 -14.45 7.50 -10.25
CA ILE A 202 -15.19 8.11 -9.12
C ILE A 202 -15.11 7.19 -7.89
N THR A 203 -15.36 5.89 -8.07
CA THR A 203 -15.28 4.91 -7.00
C THR A 203 -13.87 4.83 -6.44
N MET A 204 -12.84 4.83 -7.29
CA MET A 204 -11.43 4.81 -6.88
C MET A 204 -11.06 6.05 -6.05
N ILE A 205 -11.52 7.25 -6.44
CA ILE A 205 -11.30 8.49 -5.69
C ILE A 205 -12.00 8.42 -4.32
N VAL A 206 -13.24 7.94 -4.25
CA VAL A 206 -13.96 7.77 -2.99
C VAL A 206 -13.23 6.80 -2.06
N ILE A 207 -12.77 5.67 -2.60
CA ILE A 207 -12.00 4.67 -1.84
C ILE A 207 -10.67 5.26 -1.35
N ALA A 208 -9.98 6.03 -2.16
CA ALA A 208 -8.73 6.69 -1.78
C ALA A 208 -8.95 7.72 -0.65
N VAL A 209 -10.10 8.41 -0.62
CA VAL A 209 -10.48 9.30 0.49
C VAL A 209 -10.76 8.50 1.77
N LEU A 210 -11.40 7.33 1.67
CA LEU A 210 -11.64 6.47 2.83
C LEU A 210 -10.36 5.87 3.42
N GLY A 211 -9.31 5.71 2.60
CA GLY A 211 -7.99 5.24 3.03
C GLY A 211 -7.10 6.33 3.65
N LEU A 212 -7.50 7.60 3.59
CA LEU A 212 -6.75 8.74 4.11
C LEU A 212 -6.92 8.89 5.63
#